data_49db633f951ddeca39ae0d9eaeb57a24
#
_entry.id   49db633f951ddeca39ae0d9eaeb57a24
#
_cell.length_a   1.000
_cell.length_b   1.000
_cell.length_c   1.000
_cell.angle_alpha   90.00
_cell.angle_beta   90.00
_cell.angle_gamma   90.00
#
_symmetry.space_group_name_H-M   'P 1'
#
loop_
_entity.id
_entity.type
_entity.pdbx_description
1 polymer ?
#
loop_
_entity_poly.entity_id
_entity_poly.type
_entity_poly.pdbx_seq_one_letter_code
_entity_poly.pdbx_strand_id
1 'polypeptide(L)'
;MTVAPLSTAFRSLVGLGGVFTSAKSFEDNPVLSSRWLNQAGLHAARVTWAHRVAVSRRARLAHLVSAEDRAAFARDGYILKRDFVPDFAALLAEVRSYRTAAREMIQGDTLTRKIALDRAALAAMPALRTLVESEAWRNLLAYIGGMTARPVQFIQTIATHINNSDPDPQTYFHADTFHPAMKAWLFLNDIAGDVPPFTFVPGSHRLTPARLEWERQQALIAAQARDEHTRQGSFRIDAAALAAMRLPEPAQFRVKANTLIVADTFGFHARGPSAAPAMRVEIWAYGRRAPFFPAPPRLPWPFGADSYRPRAAVSAFDPA
;
A
#
# COMPACT_ATOMS: atom_id res chain seq x y z
N MET A 1 28.70 14.76 12.71
CA MET A 1 28.83 15.80 11.68
C MET A 1 27.44 16.35 11.41
N THR A 2 27.15 17.55 11.90
CA THR A 2 25.88 18.26 11.65
C THR A 2 25.90 18.78 10.21
N VAL A 3 25.04 18.20 9.36
CA VAL A 3 24.83 18.69 7.98
C VAL A 3 24.19 20.07 8.08
N ALA A 4 24.82 21.09 7.52
CA ALA A 4 24.29 22.43 7.48
C ALA A 4 22.90 22.45 6.76
N PRO A 5 21.93 23.21 7.26
CA PRO A 5 20.61 23.28 6.62
C PRO A 5 20.76 23.85 5.21
N LEU A 6 20.25 23.10 4.21
CA LEU A 6 20.21 23.53 2.81
C LEU A 6 19.47 24.88 2.71
N SER A 7 19.99 25.81 1.88
CA SER A 7 19.35 27.12 1.70
C SER A 7 17.91 26.98 1.20
N THR A 8 17.04 27.90 1.61
CA THR A 8 15.60 27.90 1.21
C THR A 8 15.44 27.83 -0.32
N ALA A 9 16.28 28.50 -1.07
CA ALA A 9 16.28 28.44 -2.54
C ALA A 9 16.57 27.04 -3.09
N PHE A 10 17.53 26.33 -2.52
CA PHE A 10 17.86 24.95 -2.91
C PHE A 10 16.73 23.97 -2.56
N ARG A 11 16.11 24.14 -1.37
CA ARG A 11 14.94 23.33 -0.98
C ARG A 11 13.75 23.57 -1.93
N SER A 12 13.54 24.79 -2.40
CA SER A 12 12.49 25.12 -3.38
C SER A 12 12.76 24.52 -4.76
N LEU A 13 14.00 24.52 -5.23
CA LEU A 13 14.41 23.90 -6.50
C LEU A 13 14.22 22.37 -6.48
N VAL A 14 14.65 21.72 -5.42
CA VAL A 14 14.42 20.27 -5.21
C VAL A 14 12.92 19.98 -5.08
N GLY A 15 12.18 20.86 -4.39
CA GLY A 15 10.72 20.81 -4.25
C GLY A 15 10.00 20.87 -5.60
N LEU A 16 10.43 21.74 -6.53
CA LEU A 16 9.90 21.83 -7.89
C LEU A 16 10.09 20.53 -8.68
N GLY A 17 11.29 19.90 -8.61
CA GLY A 17 11.51 18.59 -9.18
C GLY A 17 10.56 17.52 -8.62
N GLY A 18 10.27 17.59 -7.33
CA GLY A 18 9.33 16.70 -6.63
C GLY A 18 7.90 16.75 -7.16
N VAL A 19 7.45 17.89 -7.73
CA VAL A 19 6.10 18.03 -8.29
C VAL A 19 5.81 17.00 -9.38
N PHE A 20 6.80 16.64 -10.18
CA PHE A 20 6.69 15.70 -11.31
C PHE A 20 7.09 14.27 -10.95
N THR A 21 7.22 13.97 -9.66
CA THR A 21 7.59 12.63 -9.16
C THR A 21 6.48 12.05 -8.27
N SER A 22 6.76 10.90 -7.66
CA SER A 22 5.90 10.31 -6.63
C SER A 22 6.05 10.96 -5.25
N ALA A 23 6.79 12.08 -5.13
CA ALA A 23 6.87 12.85 -3.88
C ALA A 23 5.48 13.27 -3.43
N LYS A 24 5.17 13.04 -2.15
CA LYS A 24 3.84 13.25 -1.59
C LYS A 24 3.84 14.00 -0.26
N SER A 25 5.00 14.14 0.40
CA SER A 25 5.10 14.80 1.69
C SER A 25 4.86 16.29 1.57
N PHE A 26 3.89 16.78 2.34
CA PHE A 26 3.62 18.21 2.52
C PHE A 26 4.52 18.81 3.60
N GLU A 27 5.10 18.00 4.48
CA GLU A 27 6.02 18.43 5.51
C GLU A 27 7.41 18.73 4.94
N ASP A 28 7.91 17.87 4.06
CA ASP A 28 9.28 17.93 3.56
C ASP A 28 9.43 18.76 2.28
N ASN A 29 8.32 19.02 1.56
CA ASN A 29 8.37 19.70 0.26
C ASN A 29 7.62 21.03 0.29
N PRO A 30 8.34 22.18 0.29
CA PRO A 30 7.75 23.50 0.40
C PRO A 30 6.86 23.89 -0.80
N VAL A 31 7.05 23.26 -1.97
CA VAL A 31 6.20 23.49 -3.14
C VAL A 31 4.86 22.74 -2.98
N LEU A 32 4.91 21.49 -2.54
CA LEU A 32 3.69 20.70 -2.29
C LEU A 32 2.89 21.25 -1.11
N SER A 33 3.54 21.82 -0.09
CA SER A 33 2.88 22.44 1.06
C SER A 33 2.36 23.87 0.79
N SER A 34 2.71 24.48 -0.34
CA SER A 34 2.30 25.83 -0.67
C SER A 34 0.78 25.96 -0.79
N ARG A 35 0.16 26.64 0.18
CA ARG A 35 -1.30 26.85 0.20
C ARG A 35 -1.77 27.58 -1.06
N TRP A 36 -1.02 28.59 -1.52
CA TRP A 36 -1.36 29.35 -2.73
C TRP A 36 -1.35 28.46 -3.98
N LEU A 37 -0.33 27.63 -4.16
CA LEU A 37 -0.27 26.69 -5.30
C LEU A 37 -1.40 25.64 -5.23
N ASN A 38 -1.75 25.18 -4.06
CA ASN A 38 -2.85 24.23 -3.88
C ASN A 38 -4.22 24.89 -4.07
N GLN A 39 -4.39 26.17 -3.69
CA GLN A 39 -5.57 26.95 -4.07
C GLN A 39 -5.69 27.12 -5.58
N ALA A 40 -4.57 27.36 -6.27
CA ALA A 40 -4.50 27.41 -7.72
C ALA A 40 -4.65 26.04 -8.41
N GLY A 41 -4.73 24.92 -7.64
CA GLY A 41 -5.04 23.58 -8.15
C GLY A 41 -3.85 22.65 -8.35
N LEU A 42 -2.67 22.94 -7.80
CA LEU A 42 -1.48 22.11 -7.96
C LEU A 42 -1.72 20.64 -7.63
N HIS A 43 -2.24 20.34 -6.42
CA HIS A 43 -2.49 18.97 -6.01
C HIS A 43 -3.55 18.28 -6.87
N ALA A 44 -4.66 18.98 -7.14
CA ALA A 44 -5.74 18.45 -7.98
C ALA A 44 -5.27 18.12 -9.41
N ALA A 45 -4.41 18.95 -10.00
CA ALA A 45 -3.81 18.69 -11.30
C ALA A 45 -2.91 17.46 -11.28
N ARG A 46 -2.08 17.30 -10.23
CA ARG A 46 -1.22 16.12 -10.04
C ARG A 46 -2.05 14.83 -9.91
N VAL A 47 -3.08 14.84 -9.08
CA VAL A 47 -4.01 13.71 -8.91
C VAL A 47 -4.65 13.34 -10.25
N THR A 48 -5.21 14.34 -10.95
CA THR A 48 -5.90 14.13 -12.23
C THR A 48 -4.96 13.54 -13.29
N TRP A 49 -3.76 14.10 -13.43
CA TRP A 49 -2.79 13.59 -14.40
C TRP A 49 -2.35 12.16 -14.07
N ALA A 50 -2.00 11.89 -12.82
CA ALA A 50 -1.58 10.57 -12.38
C ALA A 50 -2.65 9.50 -12.67
N HIS A 51 -3.92 9.82 -12.44
CA HIS A 51 -5.04 8.93 -12.74
C HIS A 51 -5.20 8.69 -14.24
N ARG A 52 -5.12 9.72 -15.09
CA ARG A 52 -5.16 9.56 -16.55
C ARG A 52 -4.06 8.64 -17.07
N VAL A 53 -2.83 8.82 -16.55
CA VAL A 53 -1.70 7.96 -16.90
C VAL A 53 -1.93 6.52 -16.43
N ALA A 54 -2.46 6.31 -15.23
CA ALA A 54 -2.77 4.97 -14.72
C ALA A 54 -3.85 4.26 -15.54
N VAL A 55 -4.93 4.96 -15.91
CA VAL A 55 -5.98 4.43 -16.79
C VAL A 55 -5.40 4.00 -18.14
N SER A 56 -4.59 4.86 -18.77
CA SER A 56 -3.92 4.53 -20.04
C SER A 56 -3.00 3.31 -19.94
N ARG A 57 -2.27 3.16 -18.83
CA ARG A 57 -1.40 2.01 -18.57
C ARG A 57 -2.21 0.72 -18.41
N ARG A 58 -3.26 0.76 -17.59
CA ARG A 58 -4.15 -0.38 -17.37
C ARG A 58 -4.85 -0.83 -18.65
N ALA A 59 -5.27 0.11 -19.50
CA ALA A 59 -5.84 -0.23 -20.80
C ALA A 59 -4.88 -1.06 -21.67
N ARG A 60 -3.60 -0.72 -21.67
CA ARG A 60 -2.56 -1.49 -22.39
C ARG A 60 -2.29 -2.87 -21.79
N LEU A 61 -2.54 -3.04 -20.49
CA LEU A 61 -2.33 -4.29 -19.75
C LEU A 61 -3.64 -5.09 -19.57
N ALA A 62 -4.74 -4.66 -20.17
CA ALA A 62 -6.05 -5.28 -20.00
C ALA A 62 -6.11 -6.74 -20.48
N HIS A 63 -5.23 -7.12 -21.42
CA HIS A 63 -5.12 -8.49 -21.94
C HIS A 63 -4.51 -9.47 -20.92
N LEU A 64 -3.86 -8.97 -19.85
CA LEU A 64 -3.21 -9.80 -18.83
C LEU A 64 -4.20 -10.43 -17.84
N VAL A 65 -5.44 -9.95 -17.79
CA VAL A 65 -6.45 -10.40 -16.83
C VAL A 65 -7.79 -10.65 -17.53
N SER A 66 -8.64 -11.47 -16.92
CA SER A 66 -9.95 -11.81 -17.49
C SER A 66 -10.89 -10.59 -17.58
N ALA A 67 -11.94 -10.70 -18.39
CA ALA A 67 -12.97 -9.66 -18.46
C ALA A 67 -13.70 -9.46 -17.13
N GLU A 68 -13.92 -10.57 -16.39
CA GLU A 68 -14.50 -10.56 -15.05
C GLU A 68 -13.62 -9.79 -14.04
N ASP A 69 -12.32 -10.04 -14.05
CA ASP A 69 -11.37 -9.33 -13.19
C ASP A 69 -11.32 -7.82 -13.48
N ARG A 70 -11.37 -7.46 -14.77
CA ARG A 70 -11.45 -6.05 -15.17
C ARG A 70 -12.74 -5.39 -14.68
N ALA A 71 -13.87 -6.09 -14.80
CA ALA A 71 -15.15 -5.58 -14.33
C ALA A 71 -15.18 -5.44 -12.81
N ALA A 72 -14.68 -6.43 -12.06
CA ALA A 72 -14.55 -6.38 -10.61
C ALA A 72 -13.67 -5.21 -10.16
N PHE A 73 -12.49 -5.08 -10.76
CA PHE A 73 -11.60 -3.96 -10.46
C PHE A 73 -12.22 -2.59 -10.79
N ALA A 74 -12.86 -2.45 -11.94
CA ALA A 74 -13.51 -1.19 -12.35
C ALA A 74 -14.63 -0.79 -11.39
N ARG A 75 -15.36 -1.76 -10.86
CA ARG A 75 -16.44 -1.55 -9.89
C ARG A 75 -15.91 -1.25 -8.50
N ASP A 76 -15.01 -2.10 -8.00
CA ASP A 76 -14.66 -2.16 -6.58
C ASP A 76 -13.29 -1.56 -6.25
N GLY A 77 -12.32 -1.59 -7.17
CA GLY A 77 -10.94 -1.15 -6.94
C GLY A 77 -9.99 -2.24 -6.44
N TYR A 78 -10.47 -3.47 -6.38
CA TYR A 78 -9.70 -4.65 -6.04
C TYR A 78 -10.14 -5.88 -6.85
N ILE A 79 -9.28 -6.90 -6.87
CA ILE A 79 -9.58 -8.25 -7.39
C ILE A 79 -9.35 -9.22 -6.24
N LEU A 80 -10.29 -10.15 -6.03
CA LEU A 80 -10.21 -11.20 -5.03
C LEU A 80 -10.21 -12.57 -5.71
N LYS A 81 -9.26 -13.43 -5.35
CA LYS A 81 -9.14 -14.81 -5.80
C LYS A 81 -9.06 -15.74 -4.60
N ARG A 82 -10.00 -16.70 -4.51
CA ARG A 82 -9.95 -17.79 -3.52
C ARG A 82 -9.15 -18.95 -4.08
N ASP A 83 -8.58 -19.77 -3.20
CA ASP A 83 -7.81 -20.95 -3.56
C ASP A 83 -6.77 -20.67 -4.66
N PHE A 84 -6.05 -19.55 -4.47
CA PHE A 84 -5.20 -18.98 -5.52
C PHE A 84 -3.97 -19.80 -5.84
N VAL A 85 -3.37 -20.46 -4.83
CA VAL A 85 -2.19 -21.29 -4.98
C VAL A 85 -2.60 -22.76 -5.04
N PRO A 86 -2.36 -23.47 -6.13
CA PRO A 86 -2.76 -24.88 -6.25
C PRO A 86 -2.14 -25.79 -5.17
N ASP A 87 -0.82 -25.69 -4.95
CA ASP A 87 -0.12 -26.39 -3.89
C ASP A 87 0.16 -25.45 -2.70
N PHE A 88 -0.91 -25.03 -2.07
CA PHE A 88 -0.82 -24.13 -0.92
C PHE A 88 -0.17 -24.79 0.30
N ALA A 89 -0.32 -26.11 0.45
CA ALA A 89 0.27 -26.85 1.58
C ALA A 89 1.80 -26.79 1.53
N ALA A 90 2.40 -27.03 0.37
CA ALA A 90 3.85 -26.93 0.19
C ALA A 90 4.35 -25.50 0.46
N LEU A 91 3.69 -24.49 -0.10
CA LEU A 91 4.05 -23.09 0.16
C LEU A 91 3.99 -22.76 1.65
N LEU A 92 2.93 -23.17 2.34
CA LEU A 92 2.75 -22.90 3.76
C LEU A 92 3.82 -23.58 4.61
N ALA A 93 4.18 -24.84 4.27
CA ALA A 93 5.25 -25.58 4.95
C ALA A 93 6.61 -24.89 4.80
N GLU A 94 6.95 -24.42 3.59
CA GLU A 94 8.18 -23.65 3.34
C GLU A 94 8.22 -22.38 4.17
N VAL A 95 7.15 -21.58 4.16
CA VAL A 95 7.10 -20.30 4.91
C VAL A 95 7.19 -20.53 6.42
N ARG A 96 6.58 -21.60 6.94
CA ARG A 96 6.63 -21.93 8.37
C ARG A 96 8.01 -22.36 8.83
N SER A 97 8.75 -23.07 7.99
CA SER A 97 10.09 -23.57 8.31
C SER A 97 11.20 -22.55 8.07
N TYR A 98 10.95 -21.55 7.21
CA TYR A 98 11.99 -20.59 6.83
C TYR A 98 12.34 -19.63 7.97
N ARG A 99 13.63 -19.56 8.29
CA ARG A 99 14.19 -18.70 9.34
C ARG A 99 15.24 -17.78 8.73
N THR A 100 15.09 -16.49 8.96
CA THR A 100 16.02 -15.48 8.44
C THR A 100 15.93 -14.17 9.22
N ALA A 101 16.79 -13.21 8.90
CA ALA A 101 16.68 -11.87 9.40
C ALA A 101 15.37 -11.20 8.93
N ALA A 102 14.67 -10.55 9.83
CA ALA A 102 13.46 -9.80 9.54
C ALA A 102 13.60 -8.34 9.95
N ARG A 103 12.76 -7.50 9.39
CA ARG A 103 12.58 -6.12 9.84
C ARG A 103 11.30 -6.05 10.64
N GLU A 104 11.38 -5.48 11.83
CA GLU A 104 10.23 -5.32 12.71
C GLU A 104 9.99 -3.83 13.01
N MET A 105 8.73 -3.45 13.03
CA MET A 105 8.25 -2.12 13.36
C MET A 105 7.05 -2.25 14.29
N ILE A 106 7.06 -1.50 15.38
CA ILE A 106 5.92 -1.37 16.28
C ILE A 106 5.28 -0.02 16.03
N GLN A 107 3.98 -0.03 15.77
CA GLN A 107 3.14 1.17 15.68
C GLN A 107 1.92 0.98 16.56
N GLY A 108 1.79 1.81 17.58
CA GLY A 108 0.80 1.62 18.62
C GLY A 108 0.92 0.24 19.27
N ASP A 109 -0.17 -0.49 19.33
CA ASP A 109 -0.27 -1.84 19.90
C ASP A 109 0.12 -2.98 18.95
N THR A 110 0.61 -2.65 17.75
CA THR A 110 0.79 -3.63 16.66
C THR A 110 2.25 -3.76 16.22
N LEU A 111 2.72 -5.01 16.14
CA LEU A 111 3.97 -5.38 15.49
C LEU A 111 3.73 -5.69 14.01
N THR A 112 4.50 -5.08 13.13
CA THR A 112 4.64 -5.48 11.74
C THR A 112 6.03 -6.07 11.50
N ARG A 113 6.10 -7.37 11.19
CA ARG A 113 7.34 -8.08 10.80
C ARG A 113 7.37 -8.26 9.30
N LYS A 114 8.52 -8.02 8.67
CA LYS A 114 8.71 -8.20 7.23
C LYS A 114 9.98 -9.00 6.94
N ILE A 115 9.82 -10.12 6.24
CA ILE A 115 10.89 -10.93 5.68
C ILE A 115 10.94 -10.65 4.18
N ALA A 116 12.04 -10.12 3.68
CA ALA A 116 12.18 -9.78 2.26
C ALA A 116 12.25 -11.04 1.39
N LEU A 117 11.52 -11.04 0.26
CA LEU A 117 11.63 -12.08 -0.75
C LEU A 117 12.79 -11.74 -1.71
N ASP A 118 14.00 -11.84 -1.20
CA ASP A 118 15.22 -11.69 -1.97
C ASP A 118 15.62 -13.01 -2.68
N ARG A 119 16.78 -12.99 -3.35
CA ARG A 119 17.28 -14.16 -4.07
C ARG A 119 17.50 -15.37 -3.14
N ALA A 120 18.00 -15.15 -1.93
CA ALA A 120 18.27 -16.21 -0.97
C ALA A 120 16.95 -16.83 -0.45
N ALA A 121 15.99 -16.01 -0.10
CA ALA A 121 14.66 -16.47 0.34
C ALA A 121 13.96 -17.28 -0.77
N LEU A 122 13.99 -16.80 -2.01
CA LEU A 122 13.37 -17.50 -3.14
C LEU A 122 14.12 -18.78 -3.54
N ALA A 123 15.43 -18.87 -3.29
CA ALA A 123 16.17 -20.13 -3.48
C ALA A 123 15.84 -21.17 -2.40
N ALA A 124 15.58 -20.72 -1.18
CA ALA A 124 15.24 -21.61 -0.05
C ALA A 124 13.76 -22.06 -0.06
N MET A 125 12.88 -21.35 -0.78
CA MET A 125 11.44 -21.61 -0.83
C MET A 125 10.95 -21.79 -2.29
N PRO A 126 11.15 -22.98 -2.92
CA PRO A 126 10.79 -23.21 -4.32
C PRO A 126 9.29 -23.02 -4.64
N ALA A 127 8.38 -23.45 -3.75
CA ALA A 127 6.94 -23.25 -3.94
C ALA A 127 6.58 -21.76 -3.92
N LEU A 128 7.16 -20.99 -2.99
CA LEU A 128 7.00 -19.56 -2.94
C LEU A 128 7.59 -18.86 -4.19
N ARG A 129 8.75 -19.32 -4.67
CA ARG A 129 9.33 -18.82 -5.92
C ARG A 129 8.39 -19.07 -7.09
N THR A 130 7.84 -20.29 -7.20
CA THR A 130 6.87 -20.65 -8.25
C THR A 130 5.65 -19.71 -8.22
N LEU A 131 5.12 -19.40 -7.03
CA LEU A 131 4.03 -18.45 -6.88
C LEU A 131 4.41 -17.07 -7.44
N VAL A 132 5.47 -16.43 -6.94
CA VAL A 132 5.80 -15.04 -7.29
C VAL A 132 6.32 -14.89 -8.72
N GLU A 133 6.73 -15.98 -9.35
CA GLU A 133 7.13 -16.06 -10.76
C GLU A 133 5.98 -16.49 -11.68
N SER A 134 4.84 -16.94 -11.13
CA SER A 134 3.68 -17.35 -11.93
C SER A 134 3.08 -16.18 -12.73
N GLU A 135 2.55 -16.48 -13.91
CA GLU A 135 1.85 -15.49 -14.71
C GLU A 135 0.61 -14.95 -13.99
N ALA A 136 -0.15 -15.83 -13.33
CA ALA A 136 -1.35 -15.44 -12.59
C ALA A 136 -1.07 -14.36 -11.54
N TRP A 137 -0.01 -14.54 -10.74
CA TRP A 137 0.44 -13.55 -9.77
C TRP A 137 0.89 -12.25 -10.44
N ARG A 138 1.85 -12.37 -11.38
CA ARG A 138 2.46 -11.20 -12.04
C ARG A 138 1.45 -10.36 -12.83
N ASN A 139 0.53 -11.03 -13.53
CA ASN A 139 -0.45 -10.35 -14.39
C ASN A 139 -1.46 -9.54 -13.59
N LEU A 140 -1.98 -10.08 -12.47
CA LEU A 140 -2.88 -9.34 -11.57
C LEU A 140 -2.19 -8.09 -11.00
N LEU A 141 -0.96 -8.25 -10.50
CA LEU A 141 -0.21 -7.14 -9.93
C LEU A 141 0.15 -6.09 -10.99
N ALA A 142 0.55 -6.53 -12.18
CA ALA A 142 0.89 -5.65 -13.30
C ALA A 142 -0.33 -4.83 -13.77
N TYR A 143 -1.47 -5.46 -13.92
CA TYR A 143 -2.71 -4.79 -14.35
C TYR A 143 -3.13 -3.72 -13.34
N ILE A 144 -3.29 -4.07 -12.06
CA ILE A 144 -3.74 -3.12 -11.03
C ILE A 144 -2.72 -2.00 -10.82
N GLY A 145 -1.43 -2.34 -10.79
CA GLY A 145 -0.35 -1.36 -10.66
C GLY A 145 -0.12 -0.49 -11.89
N GLY A 146 -0.67 -0.86 -13.04
CA GLY A 146 -0.36 -0.21 -14.32
C GLY A 146 1.14 -0.32 -14.65
N MET A 147 1.80 -1.43 -14.30
CA MET A 147 3.24 -1.59 -14.41
C MET A 147 3.65 -3.06 -14.63
N THR A 148 4.68 -3.27 -15.43
CA THR A 148 5.28 -4.59 -15.64
C THR A 148 6.55 -4.84 -14.80
N ALA A 149 7.04 -3.82 -14.09
CA ALA A 149 8.20 -3.96 -13.21
C ALA A 149 7.86 -4.85 -12.00
N ARG A 150 8.84 -5.63 -11.55
CA ARG A 150 8.67 -6.47 -10.36
C ARG A 150 8.34 -5.61 -9.15
N PRO A 151 7.29 -5.93 -8.38
CA PRO A 151 6.99 -5.28 -7.12
C PRO A 151 8.01 -5.67 -6.06
N VAL A 152 8.05 -4.91 -4.98
CA VAL A 152 8.72 -5.33 -3.75
C VAL A 152 7.80 -6.31 -3.03
N GLN A 153 8.37 -7.40 -2.51
CA GLN A 153 7.59 -8.49 -1.93
C GLN A 153 8.20 -8.93 -0.60
N PHE A 154 7.32 -9.29 0.33
CA PHE A 154 7.67 -9.74 1.67
C PHE A 154 6.75 -10.87 2.11
N ILE A 155 7.24 -11.73 3.01
CA ILE A 155 6.36 -12.39 3.96
C ILE A 155 6.13 -11.36 5.07
N GLN A 156 4.88 -11.00 5.32
CA GLN A 156 4.50 -10.02 6.32
C GLN A 156 3.69 -10.66 7.42
N THR A 157 4.06 -10.38 8.67
CA THR A 157 3.28 -10.74 9.86
C THR A 157 2.77 -9.47 10.51
N ILE A 158 1.51 -9.47 10.87
CA ILE A 158 0.86 -8.45 11.68
C ILE A 158 0.43 -9.12 12.98
N ALA A 159 0.98 -8.69 14.12
CA ALA A 159 0.57 -9.14 15.44
C ALA A 159 0.01 -7.96 16.22
N THR A 160 -1.25 -8.08 16.67
CA THR A 160 -1.98 -7.03 17.38
C THR A 160 -1.96 -7.25 18.88
N HIS A 161 -2.20 -6.17 19.65
CA HIS A 161 -2.22 -6.18 21.11
C HIS A 161 -0.95 -6.74 21.74
N ILE A 162 0.22 -6.41 21.18
CA ILE A 162 1.53 -6.81 21.73
C ILE A 162 1.91 -5.99 22.98
N ASN A 163 1.21 -4.91 23.21
CA ASN A 163 1.36 -4.02 24.37
C ASN A 163 0.06 -3.24 24.60
N ASN A 164 0.01 -2.41 25.65
CA ASN A 164 -1.15 -1.60 26.04
C ASN A 164 -1.12 -0.17 25.43
N SER A 165 -0.49 0.03 24.30
CA SER A 165 -0.48 1.33 23.62
C SER A 165 -1.79 1.58 22.85
N ASP A 166 -1.94 2.82 22.34
CA ASP A 166 -3.03 3.15 21.42
C ASP A 166 -3.04 2.24 20.19
N PRO A 167 -4.21 2.05 19.55
CA PRO A 167 -4.30 1.26 18.33
C PRO A 167 -3.38 1.75 17.21
N ASP A 168 -2.91 0.83 16.38
CA ASP A 168 -2.12 1.15 15.19
C ASP A 168 -2.81 2.20 14.30
N PRO A 169 -2.12 3.28 13.88
CA PRO A 169 -2.65 4.27 12.95
C PRO A 169 -3.15 3.72 11.60
N GLN A 170 -2.78 2.49 11.23
CA GLN A 170 -3.29 1.82 10.03
C GLN A 170 -4.76 1.36 10.19
N THR A 171 -5.33 1.42 11.39
CA THR A 171 -6.76 1.15 11.64
C THR A 171 -7.68 2.28 11.17
N TYR A 172 -7.15 3.47 10.96
CA TYR A 172 -7.90 4.58 10.37
C TYR A 172 -7.93 4.47 8.84
N PHE A 173 -9.09 4.72 8.23
CA PHE A 173 -9.20 4.75 6.77
C PHE A 173 -8.29 5.81 6.16
N HIS A 174 -7.55 5.40 5.14
CA HIS A 174 -6.59 6.28 4.46
C HIS A 174 -6.39 5.90 3.00
N ALA A 175 -5.84 6.83 2.24
CA ALA A 175 -5.19 6.57 0.96
C ALA A 175 -3.68 6.58 1.15
N ASP A 176 -2.96 5.63 0.55
CA ASP A 176 -1.50 5.57 0.68
C ASP A 176 -0.80 6.78 0.06
N THR A 177 -1.36 7.30 -1.02
CA THR A 177 -0.74 8.34 -1.84
C THR A 177 -1.78 8.98 -2.76
N PHE A 178 -1.44 10.11 -3.37
CA PHE A 178 -2.27 10.87 -4.30
C PHE A 178 -2.49 10.22 -5.67
N HIS A 179 -1.86 9.10 -5.96
CA HIS A 179 -1.91 8.41 -7.26
C HIS A 179 -2.20 6.93 -7.11
N PRO A 180 -2.72 6.27 -8.15
CA PRO A 180 -2.91 4.82 -8.15
C PRO A 180 -1.64 4.06 -7.79
N ALA A 181 -1.76 3.13 -6.85
CA ALA A 181 -0.67 2.29 -6.37
C ALA A 181 -1.22 0.90 -6.03
N MET A 182 -0.43 -0.14 -6.30
CA MET A 182 -0.85 -1.53 -6.09
C MET A 182 -0.28 -2.06 -4.79
N LYS A 183 -1.15 -2.72 -4.01
CA LYS A 183 -0.75 -3.67 -2.97
C LYS A 183 -1.47 -5.00 -3.18
N ALA A 184 -0.85 -6.08 -2.74
CA ALA A 184 -1.40 -7.42 -2.77
C ALA A 184 -1.20 -8.12 -1.42
N TRP A 185 -2.17 -8.94 -1.03
CA TRP A 185 -2.18 -9.73 0.19
C TRP A 185 -2.66 -11.15 -0.16
N LEU A 186 -1.76 -12.13 -0.12
CA LEU A 186 -2.14 -13.55 -0.12
C LEU A 186 -2.09 -14.04 1.32
N PHE A 187 -3.24 -14.32 1.90
CA PHE A 187 -3.34 -14.71 3.30
C PHE A 187 -2.88 -16.15 3.51
N LEU A 188 -2.00 -16.37 4.48
CA LEU A 188 -1.44 -17.67 4.82
C LEU A 188 -2.14 -18.33 6.01
N ASN A 189 -3.01 -17.60 6.70
CA ASN A 189 -3.92 -18.15 7.71
C ASN A 189 -5.32 -17.58 7.50
N ASP A 190 -6.31 -18.24 8.10
CA ASP A 190 -7.70 -17.78 8.08
C ASP A 190 -7.82 -16.40 8.73
N ILE A 191 -8.57 -15.52 8.10
CA ILE A 191 -8.90 -14.20 8.62
C ILE A 191 -10.30 -14.29 9.20
N ALA A 192 -10.38 -14.69 10.47
CA ALA A 192 -11.60 -14.90 11.23
C ALA A 192 -11.44 -14.46 12.69
N GLY A 193 -12.51 -14.33 13.43
CA GLY A 193 -12.49 -13.91 14.83
C GLY A 193 -11.78 -12.55 15.00
N ASP A 194 -10.78 -12.52 15.87
CA ASP A 194 -10.00 -11.32 16.19
C ASP A 194 -8.84 -11.04 15.22
N VAL A 195 -8.59 -11.91 14.23
CA VAL A 195 -7.55 -11.64 13.23
C VAL A 195 -7.93 -10.39 12.43
N PRO A 196 -7.11 -9.31 12.46
CA PRO A 196 -7.46 -8.04 11.84
C PRO A 196 -7.62 -8.17 10.33
N PRO A 197 -8.85 -7.96 9.77
CA PRO A 197 -9.08 -8.08 8.35
C PRO A 197 -8.43 -6.92 7.58
N PHE A 198 -8.09 -7.13 6.32
CA PHE A 198 -7.97 -6.01 5.40
C PHE A 198 -9.36 -5.45 5.16
N THR A 199 -9.48 -4.12 5.16
CA THR A 199 -10.76 -3.43 4.94
C THR A 199 -10.58 -2.42 3.81
N PHE A 200 -11.53 -2.37 2.88
CA PHE A 200 -11.47 -1.48 1.73
C PHE A 200 -12.84 -0.87 1.46
N VAL A 201 -12.87 0.40 1.05
CA VAL A 201 -14.11 1.07 0.62
C VAL A 201 -14.30 0.87 -0.88
N PRO A 202 -15.24 0.01 -1.32
CA PRO A 202 -15.44 -0.31 -2.74
C PRO A 202 -15.70 0.96 -3.57
N GLY A 203 -15.09 1.04 -4.74
CA GLY A 203 -15.27 2.17 -5.66
C GLY A 203 -14.49 3.45 -5.30
N SER A 204 -13.90 3.53 -4.09
CA SER A 204 -13.15 4.72 -3.64
C SER A 204 -11.84 4.96 -4.40
N HIS A 205 -11.36 4.01 -5.19
CA HIS A 205 -10.22 4.14 -6.10
C HIS A 205 -10.51 5.03 -7.32
N ARG A 206 -11.80 5.31 -7.58
CA ARG A 206 -12.20 6.14 -8.72
C ARG A 206 -12.03 7.62 -8.38
N LEU A 207 -11.43 8.36 -9.31
CA LEU A 207 -11.31 9.81 -9.19
C LEU A 207 -12.63 10.48 -9.64
N THR A 208 -13.62 10.49 -8.75
CA THR A 208 -14.88 11.23 -8.96
C THR A 208 -14.69 12.72 -8.68
N PRO A 209 -15.60 13.61 -9.14
CA PRO A 209 -15.55 15.04 -8.76
C PRO A 209 -15.53 15.26 -7.25
N ALA A 210 -16.32 14.49 -6.48
CA ALA A 210 -16.34 14.56 -5.01
C ALA A 210 -15.00 14.15 -4.40
N ARG A 211 -14.37 13.05 -4.93
CA ARG A 211 -13.04 12.65 -4.48
C ARG A 211 -11.99 13.70 -4.81
N LEU A 212 -12.01 14.28 -6.00
CA LEU A 212 -11.02 15.29 -6.41
C LEU A 212 -11.15 16.57 -5.56
N GLU A 213 -12.38 16.98 -5.24
CA GLU A 213 -12.60 18.13 -4.35
C GLU A 213 -12.10 17.84 -2.93
N TRP A 214 -12.35 16.63 -2.41
CA TRP A 214 -11.82 16.23 -1.11
C TRP A 214 -10.28 16.25 -1.09
N GLU A 215 -9.63 15.70 -2.12
CA GLU A 215 -8.16 15.75 -2.28
C GLU A 215 -7.64 17.20 -2.27
N ARG A 216 -8.35 18.11 -2.96
CA ARG A 216 -8.01 19.54 -2.99
C ARG A 216 -8.10 20.16 -1.60
N GLN A 217 -9.16 19.86 -0.84
CA GLN A 217 -9.34 20.36 0.52
C GLN A 217 -8.26 19.82 1.47
N GLN A 218 -7.96 18.51 1.39
CA GLN A 218 -6.90 17.92 2.21
C GLN A 218 -5.53 18.58 1.95
N ALA A 219 -5.20 18.85 0.70
CA ALA A 219 -3.93 19.49 0.34
C ALA A 219 -3.78 20.92 0.91
N LEU A 220 -4.88 21.63 1.18
CA LEU A 220 -4.85 22.97 1.77
C LEU A 220 -4.46 22.97 3.26
N ILE A 221 -4.68 21.87 3.96
CA ILE A 221 -4.48 21.73 5.41
C ILE A 221 -3.40 20.70 5.78
N ALA A 222 -2.94 19.89 4.82
CA ALA A 222 -2.07 18.75 5.09
C ALA A 222 -0.79 19.12 5.84
N ALA A 223 -0.12 20.21 5.46
CA ALA A 223 1.14 20.63 6.10
C ALA A 223 0.98 20.98 7.60
N GLN A 224 -0.22 21.31 8.05
CA GLN A 224 -0.55 21.68 9.43
C GLN A 224 -1.38 20.60 10.15
N ALA A 225 -1.61 19.47 9.51
CA ALA A 225 -2.37 18.39 10.12
C ALA A 225 -1.68 17.86 11.39
N ARG A 226 -2.47 17.49 12.40
CA ARG A 226 -1.92 16.88 13.64
C ARG A 226 -1.35 15.49 13.35
N ASP A 227 -1.99 14.76 12.46
CA ASP A 227 -1.56 13.43 12.05
C ASP A 227 -0.35 13.51 11.10
N GLU A 228 0.74 12.85 11.50
CA GLU A 228 2.00 12.80 10.74
C GLU A 228 1.81 12.16 9.37
N HIS A 229 1.03 11.10 9.27
CA HIS A 229 0.80 10.42 7.99
C HIS A 229 0.11 11.32 6.98
N THR A 230 -0.82 12.17 7.44
CA THR A 230 -1.45 13.20 6.59
C THR A 230 -0.42 14.23 6.15
N ARG A 231 0.46 14.72 7.03
CA ARG A 231 1.57 15.61 6.65
C ARG A 231 2.49 14.97 5.62
N GLN A 232 2.71 13.66 5.74
CA GLN A 232 3.50 12.86 4.79
C GLN A 232 2.73 12.46 3.53
N GLY A 233 1.49 12.95 3.34
CA GLY A 233 0.68 12.75 2.13
C GLY A 233 0.00 11.37 2.03
N SER A 234 -0.28 10.75 3.18
CA SER A 234 -1.19 9.62 3.31
C SER A 234 -2.44 10.12 4.04
N PHE A 235 -3.39 10.63 3.26
CA PHE A 235 -4.55 11.32 3.81
C PHE A 235 -5.52 10.38 4.52
N ARG A 236 -5.92 10.75 5.73
CA ARG A 236 -6.93 10.06 6.54
C ARG A 236 -8.32 10.56 6.16
N ILE A 237 -9.31 9.69 6.24
CA ILE A 237 -10.71 10.02 5.96
C ILE A 237 -11.60 9.46 7.06
N ASP A 238 -12.60 10.23 7.45
CA ASP A 238 -13.62 9.84 8.42
C ASP A 238 -14.92 9.34 7.76
N ALA A 239 -15.80 8.80 8.57
CA ALA A 239 -17.09 8.27 8.12
C ALA A 239 -17.98 9.36 7.48
N ALA A 240 -17.93 10.59 7.98
CA ALA A 240 -18.74 11.69 7.45
C ALA A 240 -18.30 12.05 6.02
N ALA A 241 -17.00 12.12 5.76
CA ALA A 241 -16.47 12.38 4.43
C ALA A 241 -16.74 11.21 3.45
N LEU A 242 -16.67 9.95 3.92
CA LEU A 242 -17.06 8.78 3.12
C LEU A 242 -18.53 8.85 2.72
N ALA A 243 -19.42 9.17 3.65
CA ALA A 243 -20.85 9.35 3.40
C ALA A 243 -21.15 10.50 2.44
N ALA A 244 -20.45 11.63 2.60
CA ALA A 244 -20.57 12.80 1.70
C ALA A 244 -20.18 12.45 0.25
N MET A 245 -19.24 11.53 0.04
CA MET A 245 -18.87 11.01 -1.28
C MET A 245 -19.85 9.96 -1.81
N ARG A 246 -20.86 9.56 -1.03
CA ARG A 246 -21.81 8.48 -1.35
C ARG A 246 -21.12 7.16 -1.69
N LEU A 247 -20.06 6.86 -0.96
CA LEU A 247 -19.33 5.60 -1.11
C LEU A 247 -20.07 4.48 -0.37
N PRO A 248 -19.98 3.22 -0.85
CA PRO A 248 -20.51 2.07 -0.14
C PRO A 248 -19.85 1.87 1.23
N GLU A 249 -20.52 1.10 2.08
CA GLU A 249 -19.95 0.63 3.35
C GLU A 249 -18.62 -0.12 3.11
N PRO A 250 -17.64 0.05 4.00
CA PRO A 250 -16.37 -0.64 3.89
C PRO A 250 -16.52 -2.17 3.93
N ALA A 251 -15.95 -2.85 2.95
CA ALA A 251 -15.87 -4.31 2.90
C ALA A 251 -14.73 -4.80 3.80
N GLN A 252 -15.06 -5.60 4.82
CA GLN A 252 -14.09 -6.32 5.65
C GLN A 252 -13.83 -7.70 5.05
N PHE A 253 -12.58 -8.01 4.72
CA PHE A 253 -12.23 -9.29 4.11
C PHE A 253 -11.95 -10.36 5.18
N ARG A 254 -13.02 -10.98 5.68
CA ARG A 254 -12.94 -12.19 6.48
C ARG A 254 -12.95 -13.39 5.54
N VAL A 255 -11.76 -13.94 5.30
CA VAL A 255 -11.52 -14.91 4.23
C VAL A 255 -10.69 -16.08 4.75
N LYS A 256 -10.78 -17.21 4.05
CA LYS A 256 -9.92 -18.37 4.29
C LYS A 256 -8.48 -18.10 3.84
N ALA A 257 -7.55 -18.81 4.43
CA ALA A 257 -6.19 -18.92 3.91
C ALA A 257 -6.21 -19.26 2.42
N ASN A 258 -5.13 -18.97 1.71
CA ASN A 258 -5.06 -19.10 0.25
C ASN A 258 -6.00 -18.16 -0.53
N THR A 259 -6.45 -17.08 0.10
CA THR A 259 -7.16 -16.00 -0.62
C THR A 259 -6.19 -14.88 -0.95
N LEU A 260 -6.14 -14.49 -2.23
CA LEU A 260 -5.39 -13.34 -2.73
C LEU A 260 -6.33 -12.15 -2.90
N ILE A 261 -5.93 -10.99 -2.39
CA ILE A 261 -6.53 -9.69 -2.71
C ILE A 261 -5.45 -8.80 -3.32
N VAL A 262 -5.76 -8.20 -4.46
CA VAL A 262 -4.92 -7.16 -5.08
C VAL A 262 -5.76 -5.91 -5.23
N ALA A 263 -5.31 -4.77 -4.69
CA ALA A 263 -6.07 -3.53 -4.67
C ALA A 263 -5.26 -2.31 -5.12
N ASP A 264 -5.97 -1.30 -5.63
CA ASP A 264 -5.44 0.05 -5.82
C ASP A 264 -5.56 0.85 -4.53
N THR A 265 -4.46 1.10 -3.86
CA THR A 265 -4.41 1.76 -2.56
C THR A 265 -4.46 3.29 -2.61
N PHE A 266 -4.82 3.88 -3.76
CA PHE A 266 -5.46 5.19 -3.80
C PHE A 266 -6.89 5.12 -3.25
N GLY A 267 -7.55 3.96 -3.36
CA GLY A 267 -8.80 3.66 -2.67
C GLY A 267 -8.61 3.68 -1.14
N PHE A 268 -9.62 4.12 -0.44
CA PHE A 268 -9.60 4.16 1.00
C PHE A 268 -9.62 2.76 1.59
N HIS A 269 -8.66 2.50 2.45
CA HIS A 269 -8.49 1.20 3.07
C HIS A 269 -7.94 1.35 4.49
N ALA A 270 -8.08 0.29 5.27
CA ALA A 270 -7.60 0.22 6.65
C ALA A 270 -7.23 -1.21 7.02
N ARG A 271 -6.51 -1.36 8.12
CA ARG A 271 -6.50 -2.57 8.91
C ARG A 271 -7.77 -2.59 9.74
N GLY A 272 -8.58 -3.63 9.60
CA GLY A 272 -9.78 -3.75 10.43
C GLY A 272 -9.44 -3.96 11.90
N PRO A 273 -10.43 -3.78 12.78
CA PRO A 273 -10.24 -3.91 14.22
C PRO A 273 -9.91 -5.35 14.63
N SER A 274 -9.18 -5.47 15.73
CA SER A 274 -8.93 -6.69 16.49
C SER A 274 -9.30 -6.39 17.94
N ALA A 275 -10.01 -7.30 18.61
CA ALA A 275 -10.43 -7.11 20.00
C ALA A 275 -9.50 -7.84 20.98
N ALA A 276 -8.64 -8.73 20.51
CA ALA A 276 -7.72 -9.54 21.30
C ALA A 276 -6.40 -9.77 20.53
N PRO A 277 -5.33 -10.24 21.20
CA PRO A 277 -4.10 -10.63 20.55
C PRO A 277 -4.35 -11.61 19.41
N ALA A 278 -3.93 -11.25 18.21
CA ALA A 278 -4.13 -12.05 17.02
C ALA A 278 -2.97 -11.87 16.04
N MET A 279 -2.80 -12.86 15.14
CA MET A 279 -1.74 -12.83 14.16
C MET A 279 -2.29 -13.07 12.75
N ARG A 280 -1.91 -12.21 11.80
CA ARG A 280 -2.16 -12.33 10.38
C ARG A 280 -0.83 -12.49 9.65
N VAL A 281 -0.70 -13.55 8.87
CA VAL A 281 0.49 -13.81 8.05
C VAL A 281 0.09 -13.84 6.59
N GLU A 282 0.88 -13.17 5.74
CA GLU A 282 0.55 -13.01 4.33
C GLU A 282 1.79 -12.87 3.45
N ILE A 283 1.70 -13.29 2.18
CA ILE A 283 2.63 -12.82 1.15
C ILE A 283 2.13 -11.45 0.70
N TRP A 284 2.92 -10.44 0.98
CA TRP A 284 2.58 -9.05 0.71
C TRP A 284 3.43 -8.51 -0.44
N ALA A 285 2.79 -7.85 -1.39
CA ALA A 285 3.48 -7.18 -2.49
C ALA A 285 3.07 -5.71 -2.56
N TYR A 286 4.01 -4.89 -3.02
CA TYR A 286 3.81 -3.47 -3.12
C TYR A 286 4.50 -2.92 -4.36
N GLY A 287 3.76 -2.16 -5.15
CA GLY A 287 4.28 -1.51 -6.35
C GLY A 287 3.76 -0.09 -6.50
N ARG A 288 4.70 0.84 -6.60
CA ARG A 288 4.46 2.22 -7.01
C ARG A 288 5.27 2.53 -8.23
N ARG A 289 4.66 3.15 -9.23
CA ARG A 289 5.38 3.66 -10.39
C ARG A 289 5.40 5.19 -10.35
N ALA A 290 6.38 5.79 -11.04
CA ALA A 290 6.35 7.22 -11.30
C ALA A 290 4.98 7.58 -11.90
N PRO A 291 4.18 8.45 -11.26
CA PRO A 291 2.78 8.64 -11.66
C PRO A 291 2.62 9.34 -13.01
N PHE A 292 3.63 10.11 -13.43
CA PHE A 292 3.54 11.02 -14.57
C PHE A 292 4.26 10.55 -15.82
N PHE A 293 5.19 9.59 -15.72
CA PHE A 293 6.00 9.15 -16.86
C PHE A 293 5.71 7.70 -17.24
N PRO A 294 5.65 7.38 -18.53
CA PRO A 294 5.36 6.02 -19.00
C PRO A 294 6.45 5.01 -18.63
N ALA A 295 7.71 5.44 -18.51
CA ALA A 295 8.84 4.62 -18.06
C ALA A 295 9.67 5.41 -17.04
N PRO A 296 9.79 4.93 -15.79
CA PRO A 296 10.65 5.59 -14.82
C PRO A 296 12.12 5.26 -15.12
N PRO A 297 13.06 6.19 -14.87
CA PRO A 297 14.44 5.81 -14.68
C PRO A 297 14.52 4.77 -13.54
N ARG A 298 15.43 3.81 -13.67
CA ARG A 298 15.74 2.81 -12.64
C ARG A 298 16.50 3.50 -11.49
N LEU A 299 15.80 4.30 -10.70
CA LEU A 299 16.38 4.83 -9.46
C LEU A 299 16.20 3.78 -8.37
N PRO A 300 17.26 3.46 -7.60
CA PRO A 300 17.13 2.63 -6.42
C PRO A 300 16.13 3.31 -5.47
N TRP A 301 15.17 2.53 -4.97
CA TRP A 301 14.17 3.01 -4.04
C TRP A 301 14.83 3.22 -2.67
N PRO A 302 14.86 4.43 -2.11
CA PRO A 302 15.19 4.59 -0.72
C PRO A 302 14.02 4.07 0.10
N PHE A 303 14.12 2.83 0.56
CA PHE A 303 13.26 2.41 1.66
C PHE A 303 13.57 3.36 2.82
N GLY A 304 12.54 3.91 3.44
CA GLY A 304 12.67 4.52 4.74
C GLY A 304 13.24 3.46 5.69
N ALA A 305 14.56 3.36 5.71
CA ALA A 305 15.29 2.32 6.42
C ALA A 305 15.23 2.50 7.95
N ASP A 306 14.75 3.66 8.39
CA ASP A 306 15.00 4.13 9.74
C ASP A 306 13.94 3.70 10.77
N SER A 307 12.78 3.21 10.33
CA SER A 307 11.69 2.80 11.23
C SER A 307 11.67 1.31 11.59
N TYR A 308 12.48 0.47 10.91
CA TYR A 308 12.50 -0.97 11.13
C TYR A 308 13.73 -1.40 11.90
N ARG A 309 13.54 -2.12 13.02
CA ARG A 309 14.62 -2.74 13.78
C ARG A 309 14.99 -4.09 13.14
N PRO A 310 16.27 -4.41 12.95
CA PRO A 310 16.68 -5.72 12.49
C PRO A 310 16.47 -6.75 13.61
N ARG A 311 15.91 -7.89 13.27
CA ARG A 311 15.83 -9.08 14.12
C ARG A 311 16.32 -10.29 13.32
N ALA A 312 17.23 -11.07 13.89
CA ALA A 312 17.83 -12.21 13.20
C ALA A 312 17.08 -13.51 13.52
N ALA A 313 17.09 -14.41 12.55
CA ALA A 313 16.69 -15.82 12.69
C ALA A 313 15.26 -16.04 13.22
N VAL A 314 14.27 -15.34 12.65
CA VAL A 314 12.84 -15.53 12.96
C VAL A 314 12.09 -16.18 11.79
N SER A 315 10.99 -16.89 12.09
CA SER A 315 9.96 -17.26 11.13
C SER A 315 8.85 -16.21 11.08
N ALA A 316 8.11 -16.18 9.97
CA ALA A 316 6.92 -15.36 9.84
C ALA A 316 5.82 -15.72 10.85
N PHE A 317 5.79 -16.97 11.31
CA PHE A 317 4.81 -17.49 12.27
C PHE A 317 5.29 -17.47 13.74
N ASP A 318 6.48 -16.94 14.01
CA ASP A 318 6.93 -16.78 15.39
C ASP A 318 6.07 -15.70 16.11
N PRO A 319 5.77 -15.90 17.40
CA PRO A 319 5.04 -14.92 18.19
C PRO A 319 5.79 -13.57 18.24
N ALA A 320 5.06 -12.52 18.57
CA ALA A 320 5.57 -11.15 18.69
C ALA A 320 6.47 -10.96 19.92
#